data_5bf555536b12481e8cb5ff62f58385e4
#
_entry.id   5bf555536b12481e8cb5ff62f58385e4
#
_cell.length_a   1.000
_cell.length_b   1.000
_cell.length_c   1.000
_cell.angle_alpha   90.00
_cell.angle_beta   90.00
_cell.angle_gamma   90.00
#
_symmetry.space_group_name_H-M   'P 1'
#
loop_
_entity.id
_entity.type
_entity.pdbx_description
1 polymer ?
#
loop_
_entity_poly.entity_id
_entity_poly.type
_entity_poly.pdbx_seq_one_letter_code
_entity_poly.pdbx_strand_id
1 'polypeptide(L)'
;KVAEVNGLQCYDTFTGFKFLAQKKDQLEESGQGSVIMSYEESYGYMLGDYVRDKDAVSASVELTEMAAWYASQGMTLYDALQALYQKYGCYGEKTLNLVMPGLDGLKKMAALMASLRSQPPVEIAGVELSGSNVLRYEMTDGTSLIVRPSGTEPKVKVYILANGQTQAECDEKVSKYSVWAESLKG
;
A
#
# COMPACT_ATOMS: atom_id res chain seq x y z
N LYS A 1 -2.43 -0.41 12.39
CA LYS A 1 -3.29 -0.88 13.50
C LYS A 1 -2.79 -2.20 14.09
N VAL A 2 -2.45 -3.22 13.27
CA VAL A 2 -1.89 -4.50 13.80
C VAL A 2 -0.61 -4.23 14.59
N ALA A 3 0.35 -3.50 14.03
CA ALA A 3 1.59 -3.14 14.70
C ALA A 3 1.32 -2.37 16.01
N GLU A 4 0.50 -1.34 15.96
CA GLU A 4 0.13 -0.50 17.10
C GLU A 4 -0.44 -1.32 18.27
N VAL A 5 -1.42 -2.19 18.00
CA VAL A 5 -2.05 -3.04 19.04
C VAL A 5 -1.07 -4.04 19.65
N ASN A 6 -0.03 -4.43 18.90
CA ASN A 6 1.02 -5.34 19.38
C ASN A 6 2.28 -4.61 19.90
N GLY A 7 2.20 -3.29 20.13
CA GLY A 7 3.31 -2.51 20.67
C GLY A 7 4.49 -2.34 19.71
N LEU A 8 4.25 -2.51 18.41
CA LEU A 8 5.24 -2.35 17.36
C LEU A 8 5.06 -1.02 16.64
N GLN A 9 6.15 -0.49 16.12
CA GLN A 9 6.13 0.69 15.24
C GLN A 9 6.05 0.24 13.79
N CYS A 10 5.34 1.02 12.98
CA CYS A 10 5.25 0.84 11.54
C CYS A 10 5.73 2.11 10.85
N TYR A 11 6.58 1.97 9.85
CA TYR A 11 7.15 3.09 9.10
C TYR A 11 6.83 2.96 7.63
N ASP A 12 6.33 4.03 7.04
CA ASP A 12 6.17 4.14 5.60
C ASP A 12 7.45 4.72 4.99
N THR A 13 7.83 4.22 3.81
CA THR A 13 8.95 4.73 3.02
C THR A 13 8.52 5.04 1.60
N PHE A 14 9.39 5.69 0.83
CA PHE A 14 9.19 5.75 -0.62
C PHE A 14 9.26 4.35 -1.23
N THR A 15 8.64 4.19 -2.39
CA THR A 15 8.60 2.92 -3.11
C THR A 15 9.99 2.43 -3.51
N GLY A 16 10.26 1.19 -3.22
CA GLY A 16 11.49 0.49 -3.57
C GLY A 16 12.25 -0.03 -2.36
N PHE A 17 12.69 -1.29 -2.43
CA PHE A 17 13.38 -1.97 -1.31
C PHE A 17 14.63 -1.25 -0.83
N LYS A 18 15.29 -0.46 -1.68
CA LYS A 18 16.42 0.39 -1.25
C LYS A 18 16.06 1.35 -0.12
N PHE A 19 14.84 1.89 -0.12
CA PHE A 19 14.37 2.80 0.93
C PHE A 19 13.95 2.05 2.19
N LEU A 20 13.39 0.85 2.05
CA LEU A 20 13.11 -0.04 3.16
C LEU A 20 14.39 -0.49 3.85
N ALA A 21 15.39 -0.92 3.08
CA ALA A 21 16.70 -1.30 3.59
C ALA A 21 17.42 -0.13 4.26
N GLN A 22 17.40 1.05 3.65
CA GLN A 22 17.95 2.27 4.26
C GLN A 22 17.27 2.61 5.59
N LYS A 23 15.94 2.50 5.65
CA LYS A 23 15.20 2.76 6.89
C LYS A 23 15.54 1.74 7.98
N LYS A 24 15.68 0.46 7.60
CA LYS A 24 16.14 -0.60 8.50
C LYS A 24 17.49 -0.25 9.09
N ASP A 25 18.48 0.07 8.26
CA ASP A 25 19.84 0.43 8.72
C ASP A 25 19.79 1.63 9.69
N GLN A 26 19.05 2.68 9.35
CA GLN A 26 18.89 3.86 10.21
C GLN A 26 18.33 3.53 11.60
N LEU A 27 17.32 2.65 11.68
CA LEU A 27 16.72 2.26 12.96
C LEU A 27 17.66 1.42 13.81
N GLU A 28 18.37 0.48 13.19
CA GLU A 28 19.30 -0.41 13.87
C GLU A 28 20.56 0.32 14.34
N GLU A 29 21.17 1.14 13.48
CA GLU A 29 22.36 1.96 13.81
C GLU A 29 22.07 3.00 14.91
N SER A 30 20.86 3.56 14.92
CA SER A 30 20.44 4.51 15.98
C SER A 30 20.02 3.86 17.29
N GLY A 31 19.98 2.51 17.34
CA GLY A 31 19.56 1.77 18.53
C GLY A 31 18.06 1.89 18.85
N GLN A 32 17.25 2.30 17.87
CA GLN A 32 15.79 2.43 18.04
C GLN A 32 15.06 1.07 17.98
N GLY A 33 15.73 0.01 17.64
CA GLY A 33 15.22 -1.35 17.60
C GLY A 33 15.62 -2.09 16.34
N SER A 34 15.12 -3.32 16.18
CA SER A 34 15.32 -4.15 15.01
C SER A 34 14.04 -4.20 14.14
N VAL A 35 14.23 -4.29 12.84
CA VAL A 35 13.12 -4.43 11.90
C VAL A 35 12.76 -5.90 11.73
N ILE A 36 11.55 -6.26 12.09
CA ILE A 36 11.03 -7.63 12.00
C ILE A 36 10.77 -8.01 10.54
N MET A 37 10.12 -7.10 9.80
CA MET A 37 9.69 -7.35 8.41
C MET A 37 9.60 -6.04 7.65
N SER A 38 9.98 -6.08 6.37
CA SER A 38 9.70 -5.02 5.41
C SER A 38 8.99 -5.61 4.19
N TYR A 39 8.03 -4.89 3.64
CA TYR A 39 7.26 -5.40 2.50
C TYR A 39 6.72 -4.27 1.62
N GLU A 40 6.37 -4.63 0.40
CA GLU A 40 5.62 -3.80 -0.54
C GLU A 40 4.26 -4.44 -0.85
N GLU A 41 3.30 -3.63 -1.29
CA GLU A 41 1.97 -4.08 -1.71
C GLU A 41 1.99 -5.07 -2.87
N SER A 42 3.08 -5.08 -3.63
CA SER A 42 3.29 -5.95 -4.80
C SER A 42 3.94 -7.30 -4.45
N TYR A 43 3.67 -7.80 -3.25
CA TYR A 43 4.10 -9.13 -2.78
C TYR A 43 5.61 -9.32 -2.62
N GLY A 44 6.35 -8.25 -2.43
CA GLY A 44 7.76 -8.30 -2.07
C GLY A 44 7.93 -8.28 -0.56
N TYR A 45 8.74 -9.18 -0.01
CA TYR A 45 9.01 -9.29 1.43
C TYR A 45 10.51 -9.39 1.68
N MET A 46 10.99 -8.72 2.73
CA MET A 46 12.33 -8.80 3.26
C MET A 46 12.21 -9.12 4.76
N LEU A 47 12.60 -10.34 5.13
CA LEU A 47 12.42 -10.90 6.48
C LEU A 47 13.75 -11.09 7.23
N GLY A 48 14.87 -11.18 6.53
CA GLY A 48 16.18 -11.43 7.10
C GLY A 48 17.17 -10.30 6.90
N ASP A 49 18.40 -10.52 7.37
CA ASP A 49 19.50 -9.55 7.31
C ASP A 49 20.50 -9.83 6.19
N TYR A 50 20.39 -10.98 5.55
CA TYR A 50 21.35 -11.49 4.57
C TYR A 50 21.19 -10.88 3.17
N VAL A 51 20.06 -10.25 2.88
CA VAL A 51 19.80 -9.55 1.62
C VAL A 51 19.07 -8.23 1.87
N ARG A 52 19.43 -7.18 1.11
CA ARG A 52 18.82 -5.84 1.22
C ARG A 52 17.77 -5.60 0.14
N ASP A 53 17.06 -6.64 -0.23
CA ASP A 53 15.97 -6.64 -1.21
C ASP A 53 14.96 -7.74 -0.84
N LYS A 54 13.86 -7.80 -1.59
CA LYS A 54 12.86 -8.85 -1.45
C LYS A 54 13.45 -10.23 -1.73
N ASP A 55 13.04 -11.19 -0.92
CA ASP A 55 13.45 -12.58 -1.06
C ASP A 55 12.25 -13.52 -1.03
N ALA A 56 11.99 -14.16 -2.16
CA ALA A 56 10.87 -15.08 -2.31
C ALA A 56 11.08 -16.41 -1.56
N VAL A 57 12.34 -16.80 -1.30
CA VAL A 57 12.63 -18.06 -0.61
C VAL A 57 12.22 -17.94 0.85
N SER A 58 12.70 -16.93 1.57
CA SER A 58 12.31 -16.70 2.97
C SER A 58 10.82 -16.42 3.11
N ALA A 59 10.23 -15.65 2.19
CA ALA A 59 8.79 -15.40 2.17
C ALA A 59 7.97 -16.70 2.00
N SER A 60 8.45 -17.63 1.16
CA SER A 60 7.79 -18.94 0.96
C SER A 60 7.88 -19.82 2.20
N VAL A 61 9.01 -19.82 2.90
CA VAL A 61 9.17 -20.54 4.16
C VAL A 61 8.20 -19.99 5.20
N GLU A 62 8.21 -18.69 5.44
CA GLU A 62 7.34 -18.03 6.42
C GLU A 62 5.86 -18.28 6.13
N LEU A 63 5.45 -18.17 4.86
CA LEU A 63 4.08 -18.45 4.47
C LEU A 63 3.69 -19.92 4.72
N THR A 64 4.61 -20.85 4.48
CA THR A 64 4.38 -22.27 4.71
C THR A 64 4.28 -22.58 6.21
N GLU A 65 5.15 -22.01 7.03
CA GLU A 65 5.08 -22.14 8.49
C GLU A 65 3.79 -21.54 9.05
N MET A 66 3.40 -20.35 8.59
CA MET A 66 2.14 -19.72 8.97
C MET A 66 0.94 -20.61 8.60
N ALA A 67 0.93 -21.18 7.40
CA ALA A 67 -0.14 -22.07 6.96
C ALA A 67 -0.19 -23.34 7.81
N ALA A 68 0.96 -23.97 8.12
CA ALA A 68 1.05 -25.14 8.97
C ALA A 68 0.59 -24.84 10.41
N TRP A 69 0.97 -23.68 10.94
CA TRP A 69 0.55 -23.25 12.27
C TRP A 69 -0.97 -23.08 12.37
N TYR A 70 -1.59 -22.38 11.42
CA TYR A 70 -3.05 -22.24 11.39
C TYR A 70 -3.76 -23.56 11.16
N ALA A 71 -3.23 -24.44 10.30
CA ALA A 71 -3.77 -25.79 10.10
C ALA A 71 -3.74 -26.61 11.40
N SER A 72 -2.72 -26.49 12.24
CA SER A 72 -2.65 -27.12 13.56
C SER A 72 -3.72 -26.62 14.54
N GLN A 73 -4.27 -25.43 14.30
CA GLN A 73 -5.42 -24.86 15.03
C GLN A 73 -6.79 -25.21 14.39
N GLY A 74 -6.80 -26.02 13.33
CA GLY A 74 -8.01 -26.34 12.56
C GLY A 74 -8.51 -25.19 11.68
N MET A 75 -7.65 -24.23 11.34
CA MET A 75 -7.97 -23.05 10.56
C MET A 75 -7.27 -23.07 9.20
N THR A 76 -7.93 -22.56 8.18
CA THR A 76 -7.29 -22.16 6.92
C THR A 76 -6.71 -20.75 7.02
N LEU A 77 -5.86 -20.36 6.07
CA LEU A 77 -5.40 -18.96 5.99
C LEU A 77 -6.55 -17.97 5.72
N TYR A 78 -7.62 -18.43 5.05
CA TYR A 78 -8.83 -17.63 4.88
C TYR A 78 -9.54 -17.39 6.23
N ASP A 79 -9.68 -18.42 7.05
CA ASP A 79 -10.28 -18.28 8.40
C ASP A 79 -9.44 -17.34 9.27
N ALA A 80 -8.12 -17.44 9.18
CA ALA A 80 -7.19 -16.54 9.86
C ALA A 80 -7.38 -15.08 9.42
N LEU A 81 -7.53 -14.82 8.12
CA LEU A 81 -7.81 -13.48 7.60
C LEU A 81 -9.16 -12.95 8.12
N GLN A 82 -10.20 -13.79 8.15
CA GLN A 82 -11.50 -13.37 8.71
C GLN A 82 -11.40 -13.04 10.21
N ALA A 83 -10.62 -13.80 10.96
CA ALA A 83 -10.36 -13.51 12.37
C ALA A 83 -9.61 -12.17 12.55
N LEU A 84 -8.67 -11.84 11.66
CA LEU A 84 -8.01 -10.53 11.64
C LEU A 84 -8.99 -9.39 11.37
N TYR A 85 -9.91 -9.56 10.42
CA TYR A 85 -10.94 -8.56 10.14
C TYR A 85 -11.88 -8.34 11.33
N GLN A 86 -12.26 -9.40 12.02
CA GLN A 86 -13.05 -9.29 13.26
C GLN A 86 -12.31 -8.54 14.37
N LYS A 87 -11.00 -8.76 14.48
CA LYS A 87 -10.18 -8.15 15.54
C LYS A 87 -9.79 -6.71 15.24
N TYR A 88 -9.47 -6.37 14.01
CA TYR A 88 -8.84 -5.09 13.64
C TYR A 88 -9.69 -4.20 12.75
N GLY A 89 -10.85 -4.68 12.29
CA GLY A 89 -11.70 -4.04 11.28
C GLY A 89 -11.41 -4.57 9.89
N CYS A 90 -12.33 -4.30 8.97
CA CYS A 90 -12.22 -4.71 7.58
C CYS A 90 -11.38 -3.74 6.76
N TYR A 91 -10.70 -4.27 5.76
CA TYR A 91 -9.91 -3.51 4.80
C TYR A 91 -10.30 -3.92 3.39
N GLY A 92 -10.34 -2.94 2.50
CA GLY A 92 -10.56 -3.14 1.08
C GLY A 92 -9.51 -2.39 0.28
N GLU A 93 -8.98 -3.02 -0.76
CA GLU A 93 -7.98 -2.40 -1.61
C GLU A 93 -8.27 -2.64 -3.09
N LYS A 94 -7.89 -1.67 -3.91
CA LYS A 94 -7.92 -1.81 -5.36
C LYS A 94 -6.85 -0.95 -6.00
N THR A 95 -6.14 -1.53 -6.95
CA THR A 95 -5.18 -0.80 -7.80
C THR A 95 -5.75 -0.65 -9.20
N LEU A 96 -5.80 0.57 -9.69
CA LEU A 96 -6.20 0.90 -11.05
C LEU A 96 -4.98 1.38 -11.85
N ASN A 97 -4.88 0.93 -13.09
CA ASN A 97 -3.84 1.38 -14.01
C ASN A 97 -4.50 2.29 -15.07
N LEU A 98 -4.17 3.56 -15.04
CA LEU A 98 -4.63 4.55 -16.00
C LEU A 98 -3.57 4.63 -17.10
N VAL A 99 -3.77 3.86 -18.17
CA VAL A 99 -2.86 3.86 -19.31
C VAL A 99 -3.18 5.07 -20.20
N MET A 100 -2.16 5.81 -20.61
CA MET A 100 -2.27 6.99 -21.47
C MET A 100 -1.62 6.68 -22.83
N PRO A 101 -2.37 6.09 -23.77
CA PRO A 101 -1.82 5.65 -25.04
C PRO A 101 -1.42 6.83 -25.93
N GLY A 102 -0.52 6.56 -26.86
CA GLY A 102 -0.10 7.50 -27.89
C GLY A 102 1.20 8.25 -27.58
N LEU A 103 1.70 8.96 -28.55
CA LEU A 103 2.97 9.70 -28.47
C LEU A 103 2.97 10.79 -27.38
N ASP A 104 1.80 11.31 -27.05
CA ASP A 104 1.61 12.33 -26.00
C ASP A 104 1.33 11.76 -24.59
N GLY A 105 1.42 10.44 -24.42
CA GLY A 105 1.07 9.77 -23.18
C GLY A 105 1.81 10.31 -21.96
N LEU A 106 3.12 10.56 -22.09
CA LEU A 106 3.93 11.16 -21.02
C LEU A 106 3.49 12.60 -20.68
N LYS A 107 3.12 13.39 -21.70
CA LYS A 107 2.62 14.76 -21.47
C LYS A 107 1.25 14.73 -20.76
N LYS A 108 0.36 13.83 -21.17
CA LYS A 108 -0.94 13.62 -20.51
C LYS A 108 -0.76 13.19 -19.06
N MET A 109 0.16 12.27 -18.80
CA MET A 109 0.49 11.85 -17.43
C MET A 109 0.99 13.02 -16.57
N ALA A 110 1.90 13.83 -17.09
CA ALA A 110 2.41 15.02 -16.39
C ALA A 110 1.30 16.05 -16.13
N ALA A 111 0.44 16.30 -17.12
CA ALA A 111 -0.70 17.22 -17.00
C ALA A 111 -1.71 16.72 -15.95
N LEU A 112 -2.03 15.42 -15.92
CA LEU A 112 -2.88 14.82 -14.90
C LEU A 112 -2.29 15.01 -13.50
N MET A 113 -1.02 14.72 -13.30
CA MET A 113 -0.36 14.89 -12.00
C MET A 113 -0.34 16.38 -11.56
N ALA A 114 -0.15 17.30 -12.49
CA ALA A 114 -0.23 18.75 -12.21
C ALA A 114 -1.65 19.18 -11.83
N SER A 115 -2.65 18.69 -12.56
CA SER A 115 -4.07 18.96 -12.26
C SER A 115 -4.46 18.44 -10.87
N LEU A 116 -4.08 17.22 -10.54
CA LEU A 116 -4.37 16.62 -9.23
C LEU A 116 -3.71 17.39 -8.06
N ARG A 117 -2.54 18.01 -8.29
CA ARG A 117 -1.92 18.89 -7.29
C ARG A 117 -2.67 20.20 -7.09
N SER A 118 -3.13 20.79 -8.17
CA SER A 118 -3.83 22.08 -8.12
C SER A 118 -5.32 21.97 -7.75
N GLN A 119 -5.93 20.85 -8.08
CA GLN A 119 -7.33 20.55 -7.84
C GLN A 119 -7.50 19.15 -7.24
N PRO A 120 -7.17 18.99 -5.97
CA PRO A 120 -7.32 17.70 -5.30
C PRO A 120 -8.80 17.28 -5.22
N PRO A 121 -9.12 15.99 -4.96
CA PRO A 121 -10.48 15.51 -4.71
C PRO A 121 -11.19 16.31 -3.61
N VAL A 122 -12.49 16.49 -3.71
CA VAL A 122 -13.26 17.44 -2.88
C VAL A 122 -13.31 17.08 -1.38
N GLU A 123 -13.13 15.83 -1.01
CA GLU A 123 -13.29 15.35 0.37
C GLU A 123 -11.95 15.01 1.04
N ILE A 124 -10.96 15.88 0.86
CA ILE A 124 -9.62 15.63 1.39
C ILE A 124 -9.44 16.14 2.81
N ALA A 125 -8.82 15.29 3.63
CA ALA A 125 -8.07 15.71 4.81
C ALA A 125 -6.53 15.78 4.56
N GLY A 126 -6.07 15.62 3.33
CA GLY A 126 -4.91 14.97 2.85
C GLY A 126 -3.53 15.61 2.82
N VAL A 127 -2.52 14.80 2.52
CA VAL A 127 -1.09 15.14 2.52
C VAL A 127 -0.43 14.69 1.23
N GLU A 128 0.37 15.56 0.61
CA GLU A 128 1.33 15.20 -0.43
C GLU A 128 2.59 14.58 0.20
N LEU A 129 3.08 13.46 -0.33
CA LEU A 129 4.41 12.95 0.04
C LEU A 129 5.47 13.84 -0.60
N SER A 130 6.09 14.70 0.19
CA SER A 130 7.20 15.54 -0.25
C SER A 130 8.44 14.71 -0.62
N GLY A 131 9.15 15.11 -1.68
CA GLY A 131 10.37 14.45 -2.13
C GLY A 131 10.17 13.29 -3.12
N SER A 132 8.94 12.99 -3.51
CA SER A 132 8.62 12.05 -4.59
C SER A 132 7.51 12.57 -5.50
N ASN A 133 7.36 11.98 -6.69
CA ASN A 133 6.25 12.30 -7.58
C ASN A 133 5.03 11.42 -7.28
N VAL A 134 4.69 11.26 -6.00
CA VAL A 134 3.54 10.51 -5.51
C VAL A 134 2.60 11.46 -4.79
N LEU A 135 1.30 11.36 -5.06
CA LEU A 135 0.26 12.08 -4.33
C LEU A 135 -0.43 11.10 -3.41
N ARG A 136 -0.53 11.43 -2.14
CA ARG A 136 -1.31 10.69 -1.16
C ARG A 136 -2.39 11.60 -0.62
N TYR A 137 -3.62 11.14 -0.70
CA TYR A 137 -4.80 11.82 -0.20
C TYR A 137 -5.42 10.98 0.91
N GLU A 138 -5.55 11.56 2.08
CA GLU A 138 -6.36 11.01 3.16
C GLU A 138 -7.77 11.58 3.04
N MET A 139 -8.74 10.72 2.83
CA MET A 139 -10.13 11.14 2.65
C MET A 139 -10.83 11.26 4.00
N THR A 140 -11.87 12.09 4.07
CA THR A 140 -12.65 12.30 5.29
C THR A 140 -13.34 11.04 5.82
N ASP A 141 -13.57 10.05 4.96
CA ASP A 141 -14.13 8.74 5.33
C ASP A 141 -13.07 7.72 5.78
N GLY A 142 -11.81 8.15 5.92
CA GLY A 142 -10.69 7.32 6.33
C GLY A 142 -10.05 6.48 5.20
N THR A 143 -10.48 6.66 3.95
CA THR A 143 -9.85 6.01 2.79
C THR A 143 -8.57 6.76 2.42
N SER A 144 -7.48 6.03 2.11
CA SER A 144 -6.28 6.61 1.50
C SER A 144 -6.28 6.35 0.01
N LEU A 145 -6.04 7.41 -0.77
CA LEU A 145 -5.84 7.34 -2.22
C LEU A 145 -4.39 7.70 -2.53
N ILE A 146 -3.68 6.81 -3.24
CA ILE A 146 -2.30 7.08 -3.63
C ILE A 146 -2.22 7.10 -5.15
N VAL A 147 -1.76 8.21 -5.72
CA VAL A 147 -1.60 8.39 -7.16
C VAL A 147 -0.13 8.46 -7.50
N ARG A 148 0.34 7.53 -8.31
CA ARG A 148 1.74 7.38 -8.65
C ARG A 148 1.95 7.24 -10.16
N PRO A 149 2.66 8.14 -10.82
CA PRO A 149 3.04 7.97 -12.22
C PRO A 149 4.12 6.88 -12.34
N SER A 150 4.07 6.11 -13.43
CA SER A 150 5.14 5.17 -13.76
C SER A 150 6.37 5.93 -14.23
N GLY A 151 7.56 5.45 -13.86
CA GLY A 151 8.84 6.00 -14.34
C GLY A 151 9.25 5.52 -15.73
N THR A 152 8.64 4.44 -16.24
CA THR A 152 9.08 3.76 -17.46
C THR A 152 7.99 3.68 -18.54
N GLU A 153 6.72 3.89 -18.18
CA GLU A 153 5.59 3.73 -19.08
C GLU A 153 4.60 4.88 -18.91
N PRO A 154 3.86 5.29 -19.96
CA PRO A 154 2.87 6.34 -19.89
C PRO A 154 1.59 5.82 -19.20
N LYS A 155 1.70 5.59 -17.91
CA LYS A 155 0.58 5.16 -17.06
C LYS A 155 0.69 5.75 -15.67
N VAL A 156 -0.47 5.94 -15.04
CA VAL A 156 -0.60 6.33 -13.63
C VAL A 156 -1.27 5.19 -12.89
N LYS A 157 -0.71 4.79 -11.76
CA LYS A 157 -1.35 3.87 -10.83
C LYS A 157 -2.13 4.66 -9.79
N VAL A 158 -3.35 4.23 -9.53
CA VAL A 158 -4.17 4.74 -8.42
C VAL A 158 -4.44 3.58 -7.47
N TYR A 159 -3.95 3.71 -6.25
CA TYR A 159 -4.22 2.76 -5.18
C TYR A 159 -5.34 3.32 -4.30
N ILE A 160 -6.32 2.51 -4.03
CA ILE A 160 -7.46 2.81 -3.15
C ILE A 160 -7.32 1.88 -1.95
N LEU A 161 -7.15 2.45 -0.77
CA LEU A 161 -6.98 1.73 0.49
C LEU A 161 -8.11 2.15 1.43
N ALA A 162 -9.15 1.35 1.48
CA ALA A 162 -10.33 1.59 2.29
C ALA A 162 -10.25 0.81 3.61
N ASN A 163 -10.85 1.35 4.66
CA ASN A 163 -11.10 0.66 5.91
C ASN A 163 -12.55 0.85 6.36
N GLY A 164 -13.07 -0.07 7.13
CA GLY A 164 -14.44 -0.01 7.63
C GLY A 164 -14.70 -1.02 8.74
N GLN A 165 -15.90 -0.97 9.30
CA GLN A 165 -16.35 -1.94 10.29
C GLN A 165 -16.83 -3.23 9.64
N THR A 166 -17.28 -3.16 8.38
CA THR A 166 -17.78 -4.30 7.61
C THR A 166 -17.12 -4.33 6.22
N GLN A 167 -17.10 -5.52 5.62
CA GLN A 167 -16.62 -5.67 4.24
C GLN A 167 -17.47 -4.86 3.25
N ALA A 168 -18.78 -4.82 3.45
CA ALA A 168 -19.70 -4.04 2.61
C ALA A 168 -19.35 -2.53 2.61
N GLU A 169 -19.00 -1.97 3.76
CA GLU A 169 -18.53 -0.59 3.86
C GLU A 169 -17.23 -0.36 3.08
N CYS A 170 -16.27 -1.29 3.19
CA CYS A 170 -15.03 -1.23 2.42
C CYS A 170 -15.29 -1.30 0.91
N ASP A 171 -16.17 -2.22 0.48
CA ASP A 171 -16.51 -2.43 -0.93
C ASP A 171 -17.21 -1.19 -1.51
N GLU A 172 -18.08 -0.53 -0.75
CA GLU A 172 -18.72 0.73 -1.15
C GLU A 172 -17.69 1.84 -1.37
N LYS A 173 -16.78 2.03 -0.41
CA LYS A 173 -15.68 3.01 -0.51
C LYS A 173 -14.78 2.72 -1.71
N VAL A 174 -14.36 1.46 -1.89
CA VAL A 174 -13.55 1.04 -3.04
C VAL A 174 -14.28 1.30 -4.34
N SER A 175 -15.58 1.02 -4.42
CA SER A 175 -16.41 1.29 -5.60
C SER A 175 -16.49 2.79 -5.90
N LYS A 176 -16.81 3.61 -4.90
CA LYS A 176 -16.88 5.09 -4.99
C LYS A 176 -15.60 5.66 -5.60
N TYR A 177 -14.46 5.32 -5.03
CA TYR A 177 -13.18 5.87 -5.49
C TYR A 177 -12.65 5.22 -6.77
N SER A 178 -13.12 4.02 -7.12
CA SER A 178 -12.85 3.45 -8.43
C SER A 178 -13.51 4.26 -9.55
N VAL A 179 -14.76 4.69 -9.36
CA VAL A 179 -15.46 5.57 -10.31
C VAL A 179 -14.71 6.90 -10.48
N TRP A 180 -14.30 7.51 -9.37
CA TRP A 180 -13.48 8.71 -9.43
C TRP A 180 -12.16 8.48 -10.19
N ALA A 181 -11.42 7.42 -9.88
CA ALA A 181 -10.17 7.13 -10.55
C ALA A 181 -10.34 6.86 -12.06
N GLU A 182 -11.38 6.14 -12.45
CA GLU A 182 -11.72 5.91 -13.86
C GLU A 182 -12.03 7.22 -14.61
N SER A 183 -12.66 8.21 -13.95
CA SER A 183 -12.93 9.52 -14.54
C SER A 183 -11.67 10.32 -14.87
N LEU A 184 -10.53 9.98 -14.29
CA LEU A 184 -9.24 10.63 -14.57
C LEU A 184 -8.64 10.24 -15.93
N LYS A 185 -9.22 9.26 -16.62
CA LYS A 185 -8.76 8.84 -17.96
C LYS A 185 -9.07 9.86 -19.05
N GLY A 186 -9.98 10.81 -18.80
CA GLY A 186 -10.43 11.84 -19.75
C GLY A 186 -11.46 11.32 -20.72
#